data_0d4ad0700adcd8467701d396787e9f4f
#
_entry.id   0d4ad0700adcd8467701d396787e9f4f
#
_cell.length_a   1.000
_cell.length_b   1.000
_cell.length_c   1.000
_cell.angle_alpha   90.00
_cell.angle_beta   90.00
_cell.angle_gamma   90.00
#
_symmetry.space_group_name_H-M   'P 1'
#
loop_
_entity.id
_entity.type
_entity.pdbx_description
1 polymer ?
#
loop_
_entity_poly.entity_id
_entity_poly.type
_entity_poly.pdbx_seq_one_letter_code
_entity_poly.pdbx_strand_id
1 'polypeptide(L)'
;MNIMNYVFRLTKGQDLKKEMVNYVKQKNIKAGIVKCGVGCVYEAKIRLADGHTILHKQEQYEIVSLMGTVSINGVHIHIALSDKDGHTI
;
A
#
# COMPACT_ATOMS: atom_id res chain seq x y z
N MET A 1 18.15 18.78 -9.22
CA MET A 1 17.56 17.49 -8.83
C MET A 1 16.36 17.22 -9.71
N ASN A 2 16.28 16.03 -10.28
CA ASN A 2 15.13 15.63 -11.10
C ASN A 2 14.12 14.86 -10.26
N ILE A 3 12.87 15.30 -10.32
CA ILE A 3 11.76 14.58 -9.71
C ILE A 3 11.08 13.77 -10.79
N MET A 4 10.95 12.47 -10.56
CA MET A 4 10.29 11.56 -11.47
C MET A 4 8.98 11.07 -10.84
N ASN A 5 7.94 11.01 -11.64
CA ASN A 5 6.66 10.44 -11.23
C ASN A 5 6.47 9.08 -11.88
N TYR A 6 6.03 8.12 -11.09
CA TYR A 6 5.71 6.78 -11.55
C TYR A 6 4.25 6.49 -11.27
N VAL A 7 3.61 5.81 -12.21
CA VAL A 7 2.22 5.34 -12.04
C VAL A 7 2.19 3.89 -12.47
N PHE A 8 1.59 3.05 -11.65
CA PHE A 8 1.39 1.66 -12.03
C PHE A 8 0.07 1.15 -11.46
N ARG A 9 -0.45 0.12 -12.09
CA ARG A 9 -1.72 -0.48 -11.75
C ARG A 9 -1.52 -1.91 -11.27
N LEU A 10 -2.25 -2.27 -10.22
CA LEU A 10 -2.34 -3.64 -9.74
C LEU A 10 -3.69 -4.23 -10.12
N THR A 11 -3.72 -5.53 -10.26
CA THR A 11 -4.92 -6.29 -10.58
C THR A 11 -5.28 -7.20 -9.42
N LYS A 12 -6.52 -7.70 -9.45
CA LYS A 12 -7.02 -8.61 -8.41
C LYS A 12 -6.10 -9.81 -8.23
N GLY A 13 -5.79 -10.14 -6.99
CA GLY A 13 -4.92 -11.25 -6.63
C GLY A 13 -3.48 -10.86 -6.37
N GLN A 14 -3.07 -9.65 -6.74
CA GLN A 14 -1.74 -9.16 -6.45
C GLN A 14 -1.67 -8.58 -5.03
N ASP A 15 -0.52 -8.78 -4.37
CA ASP A 15 -0.24 -8.24 -3.04
C ASP A 15 0.34 -6.83 -3.20
N LEU A 16 -0.35 -5.83 -2.66
CA LEU A 16 0.03 -4.42 -2.81
C LEU A 16 1.47 -4.16 -2.36
N LYS A 17 1.82 -4.56 -1.15
CA LYS A 17 3.15 -4.30 -0.61
C LYS A 17 4.23 -5.04 -1.40
N LYS A 18 3.99 -6.31 -1.71
CA LYS A 18 4.93 -7.14 -2.46
C LYS A 18 5.19 -6.57 -3.85
N GLU A 19 4.13 -6.19 -4.55
CA GLU A 19 4.27 -5.60 -5.88
C GLU A 19 4.96 -4.24 -5.83
N MET A 20 4.71 -3.47 -4.77
CA MET A 20 5.39 -2.18 -4.59
C MET A 20 6.89 -2.36 -4.36
N VAL A 21 7.28 -3.33 -3.53
CA VAL A 21 8.70 -3.67 -3.31
C VAL A 21 9.36 -4.06 -4.64
N ASN A 22 8.70 -4.91 -5.43
CA ASN A 22 9.23 -5.35 -6.71
C ASN A 22 9.37 -4.19 -7.70
N TYR A 23 8.38 -3.33 -7.76
CA TYR A 23 8.38 -2.16 -8.66
C TYR A 23 9.51 -1.19 -8.31
N VAL A 24 9.67 -0.89 -7.02
CA VAL A 24 10.72 0.01 -6.54
C VAL A 24 12.11 -0.53 -6.89
N LYS A 25 12.33 -1.83 -6.73
CA LYS A 25 13.59 -2.47 -7.10
C LYS A 25 13.81 -2.44 -8.62
N GLN A 26 12.77 -2.75 -9.39
CA GLN A 26 12.86 -2.75 -10.85
C GLN A 26 13.23 -1.37 -11.40
N LYS A 27 12.67 -0.31 -10.83
CA LYS A 27 12.95 1.07 -11.23
C LYS A 27 14.15 1.68 -10.53
N ASN A 28 14.78 0.95 -9.63
CA ASN A 28 15.93 1.41 -8.84
C ASN A 28 15.64 2.75 -8.12
N ILE A 29 14.51 2.82 -7.47
CA ILE A 29 14.10 4.00 -6.71
C ILE A 29 14.82 3.98 -5.37
N LYS A 30 15.77 4.89 -5.17
CA LYS A 30 16.57 4.96 -3.95
C LYS A 30 15.84 5.66 -2.81
N ALA A 31 15.00 6.63 -3.14
CA ALA A 31 14.19 7.34 -2.17
C ALA A 31 12.95 7.89 -2.87
N GLY A 32 11.79 7.62 -2.33
CA GLY A 32 10.54 8.08 -2.90
C GLY A 32 9.40 8.09 -1.89
N ILE A 33 8.29 8.64 -2.32
CA ILE A 33 7.06 8.64 -1.54
C ILE A 33 5.91 8.11 -2.38
N VAL A 34 4.90 7.57 -1.70
CA VAL A 34 3.61 7.25 -2.30
C VAL A 34 2.75 8.50 -2.20
N LYS A 35 2.41 9.10 -3.34
CA LYS A 35 1.58 10.30 -3.38
C LYS A 35 0.12 9.99 -3.11
N CYS A 36 -0.38 8.93 -3.73
CA CYS A 36 -1.77 8.50 -3.55
C CYS A 36 -1.97 7.10 -4.11
N GLY A 37 -3.07 6.49 -3.71
CA GLY A 37 -3.52 5.24 -4.29
C GLY A 37 -5.04 5.19 -4.25
N VAL A 38 -5.64 4.65 -5.29
CA VAL A 38 -7.09 4.53 -5.43
C VAL A 38 -7.43 3.10 -5.82
N GLY A 39 -8.46 2.56 -5.20
CA GLY A 39 -8.91 1.22 -5.54
C GLY A 39 -9.49 0.48 -4.35
N CYS A 40 -9.51 -0.83 -4.47
CA CYS A 40 -10.03 -1.70 -3.42
C CYS A 40 -9.11 -2.88 -3.19
N VAL A 41 -9.30 -3.53 -2.04
CA VAL A 41 -8.63 -4.79 -1.70
C VAL A 41 -9.68 -5.81 -1.29
N TYR A 42 -9.36 -7.08 -1.44
CA TYR A 42 -10.24 -8.19 -1.08
C TYR A 42 -9.79 -8.93 0.17
N GLU A 43 -8.62 -8.60 0.64
CA GLU A 43 -8.05 -9.12 1.87
C GLU A 43 -7.11 -8.06 2.46
N ALA A 44 -7.19 -7.88 3.76
CA ALA A 44 -6.35 -6.90 4.45
C ALA A 44 -5.59 -7.58 5.58
N LYS A 45 -4.27 -7.39 5.60
CA LYS A 45 -3.39 -7.73 6.72
C LYS A 45 -2.67 -6.46 7.13
N ILE A 46 -3.08 -5.91 8.26
CA ILE A 46 -2.58 -4.62 8.71
C ILE A 46 -1.93 -4.78 10.08
N ARG A 47 -0.68 -4.35 10.19
CA ARG A 47 -0.01 -4.26 11.48
C ARG A 47 -0.53 -3.01 12.20
N LEU A 48 -1.02 -3.21 13.41
CA LEU A 48 -1.61 -2.15 14.20
C LEU A 48 -0.54 -1.29 14.90
N ALA A 49 -0.99 -0.24 15.59
CA ALA A 49 -0.12 0.77 16.18
C ALA A 49 0.81 0.22 17.27
N ASP A 50 0.47 -0.92 17.89
CA ASP A 50 1.35 -1.57 18.88
C ASP A 50 2.61 -2.17 18.23
N GLY A 51 2.67 -2.22 16.90
CA GLY A 51 3.84 -2.67 16.16
C GLY A 51 3.94 -4.20 15.99
N HIS A 52 3.01 -4.98 16.54
CA HIS A 52 3.07 -6.43 16.43
C HIS A 52 1.73 -7.13 16.18
N THR A 53 0.61 -6.52 16.54
CA THR A 53 -0.70 -7.13 16.29
C THR A 53 -1.05 -6.99 14.81
N ILE A 54 -1.48 -8.09 14.19
CA ILE A 54 -1.92 -8.11 12.80
C ILE A 54 -3.43 -8.25 12.75
N LEU A 55 -4.09 -7.25 12.17
CA LEU A 55 -5.50 -7.34 11.83
C LEU A 55 -5.61 -8.03 10.47
N HIS A 56 -6.28 -9.18 10.43
CA HIS A 56 -6.46 -9.93 9.20
C HIS A 56 -7.95 -10.08 8.90
N LYS A 57 -8.39 -9.54 7.77
CA LYS A 57 -9.77 -9.58 7.31
C LYS A 57 -9.83 -10.05 5.86
N GLN A 58 -10.75 -10.97 5.58
CA GLN A 58 -10.98 -11.47 4.23
C GLN A 58 -12.32 -10.96 3.73
N GLU A 59 -12.37 -9.68 3.42
CA GLU A 59 -13.55 -9.01 2.86
C GLU A 59 -13.11 -7.85 2.00
N GLN A 60 -14.02 -7.30 1.22
CA GLN A 60 -13.71 -6.20 0.32
C GLN A 60 -13.71 -4.86 1.05
N TYR A 61 -12.67 -4.06 0.79
CA TYR A 61 -12.53 -2.70 1.31
C TYR A 61 -12.16 -1.75 0.20
N GLU A 62 -12.65 -0.52 0.30
CA GLU A 62 -12.17 0.60 -0.51
C GLU A 62 -10.95 1.22 0.16
N ILE A 63 -9.96 1.63 -0.64
CA ILE A 63 -8.80 2.36 -0.12
C ILE A 63 -9.20 3.82 0.12
N VAL A 64 -9.13 4.24 1.38
CA VAL A 64 -9.41 5.61 1.78
C VAL A 64 -8.17 6.47 1.65
N SER A 65 -7.03 5.97 2.12
CA SER A 65 -5.75 6.64 1.97
C SER A 65 -4.63 5.62 1.84
N LEU A 66 -3.61 6.01 1.11
CA LEU A 66 -2.41 5.20 0.92
C LEU A 66 -1.24 6.15 0.85
N MET A 67 -0.38 6.08 1.85
CA MET A 67 0.79 6.95 1.98
C MET A 67 1.98 6.14 2.46
N GLY A 68 3.16 6.62 2.16
CA GLY A 68 4.34 5.94 2.66
C GLY A 68 5.63 6.41 2.02
N THR A 69 6.69 5.76 2.43
CA THR A 69 8.03 5.99 1.89
C THR A 69 8.52 4.69 1.26
N VAL A 70 9.28 4.84 0.18
CA VAL A 70 9.78 3.70 -0.56
C VAL A 70 11.26 3.87 -0.88
N SER A 71 11.99 2.76 -0.90
CA SER A 71 13.36 2.70 -1.35
C SER A 71 13.70 1.28 -1.76
N ILE A 72 14.86 1.10 -2.37
CA ILE A 72 15.35 -0.24 -2.70
C ILE A 72 15.62 -1.08 -1.46
N ASN A 73 15.69 -0.46 -0.28
CA ASN A 73 15.91 -1.14 0.99
C ASN A 73 14.61 -1.52 1.70
N GLY A 74 13.48 -1.18 1.13
CA GLY A 74 12.19 -1.53 1.70
C GLY A 74 11.15 -0.43 1.53
N VAL A 75 9.92 -0.76 1.89
CA VAL A 75 8.79 0.16 1.81
C VAL A 75 8.11 0.22 3.17
N HIS A 76 7.61 1.40 3.51
CA HIS A 76 6.83 1.63 4.73
C HIS A 76 5.54 2.31 4.31
N ILE A 77 4.42 1.61 4.46
CA ILE A 77 3.14 2.03 3.90
C ILE A 77 2.10 2.12 5.00
N HIS A 78 1.40 3.23 5.06
CA HIS A 78 0.21 3.41 5.88
C HIS A 78 -1.01 3.35 4.99
N ILE A 79 -2.01 2.58 5.38
CA ILE A 79 -3.24 2.42 4.63
C ILE A 79 -4.45 2.57 5.56
N ALA A 80 -5.47 3.24 5.07
CA ALA A 80 -6.77 3.28 5.72
C ALA A 80 -7.80 2.73 4.73
N LEU A 81 -8.69 1.88 5.23
CA LEU A 81 -9.65 1.15 4.42
C LEU A 81 -11.05 1.38 4.97
N SER A 82 -12.05 1.35 4.09
CA SER A 82 -13.46 1.46 4.47
C SER A 82 -14.21 0.23 4.02
N ASP A 83 -14.98 -0.36 4.93
CA ASP A 83 -15.79 -1.53 4.63
C ASP A 83 -17.13 -1.15 3.96
N LYS A 84 -17.96 -2.16 3.66
CA LYS A 84 -19.26 -1.98 3.00
C LYS A 84 -20.24 -1.11 3.80
N ASP A 85 -20.04 -0.99 5.09
CA ASP A 85 -20.92 -0.22 5.99
C ASP A 85 -20.32 1.15 6.31
N GLY A 86 -19.19 1.51 5.71
CA GLY A 86 -18.53 2.78 5.89
C GLY A 86 -17.62 2.86 7.11
N HIS A 87 -17.35 1.73 7.77
CA HIS A 87 -16.41 1.72 8.88
C HIS A 87 -14.98 1.74 8.38
N THR A 88 -14.16 2.62 8.94
CA THR A 88 -12.75 2.77 8.56
C THR A 88 -11.85 2.02 9.53
N ILE A 89 -10.88 1.33 8.97
CA ILE A 89 -9.86 0.63 9.73
C ILE A 89 -8.48 1.15 9.37
#